data_cc41a18f252da667635616981b86ce52
#
_entry.id   cc41a18f252da667635616981b86ce52
#
_cell.length_a   1.000
_cell.length_b   1.000
_cell.length_c   1.000
_cell.angle_alpha   90.00
_cell.angle_beta   90.00
_cell.angle_gamma   90.00
#
_symmetry.space_group_name_H-M   'P 1'
#
loop_
_entity.id
_entity.type
_entity.pdbx_description
1 polymer ?
#
loop_
_entity_poly.entity_id
_entity_poly.type
_entity_poly.pdbx_seq_one_letter_code
_entity_poly.pdbx_strand_id
1 'polypeptide(L)'
;MTNPLEILVFSEDIAFRQELLGKARQVADRHGGYVTLLLPGVASPDDAAAYAAAGADRLCLVEGAGFDHYQTDTYTSALAGAINQLMPKIVLVGATKRGFEIAPAVAERLQAGYASWVLDFEIEPESGRVCATCMIYSGIGTATYRFGQSTTLLTAAPGVFNAVTSQS
;
A
#
# COMPACT_ATOMS: atom_id res chain seq x y z
N MET A 1 20.39 8.23 12.19
CA MET A 1 20.23 7.76 10.81
C MET A 1 18.75 7.56 10.56
N THR A 2 18.13 8.38 9.75
CA THR A 2 16.73 8.18 9.35
C THR A 2 16.68 6.95 8.45
N ASN A 3 15.87 5.95 8.84
CA ASN A 3 15.60 4.82 7.94
C ASN A 3 15.03 5.34 6.62
N PRO A 4 15.44 4.78 5.48
CA PRO A 4 14.85 5.16 4.20
C PRO A 4 13.33 4.92 4.24
N LEU A 5 12.59 5.73 3.50
CA LEU A 5 11.15 5.56 3.39
C LEU A 5 10.83 4.18 2.82
N GLU A 6 10.01 3.42 3.50
CA GLU A 6 9.46 2.15 3.00
C GLU A 6 7.96 2.31 2.74
N ILE A 7 7.52 1.96 1.54
CA ILE A 7 6.09 1.92 1.15
C ILE A 7 5.75 0.47 0.81
N LEU A 8 4.81 -0.10 1.55
CA LEU A 8 4.29 -1.43 1.28
C LEU A 8 3.00 -1.32 0.45
N VAL A 9 2.91 -2.09 -0.62
CA VAL A 9 1.75 -2.12 -1.52
C VAL A 9 1.08 -3.47 -1.44
N PHE A 10 -0.25 -3.49 -1.35
CA PHE A 10 -1.06 -4.70 -1.41
C PHE A 10 -2.35 -4.49 -2.20
N SER A 11 -2.63 -5.37 -3.14
CA SER A 11 -3.95 -5.56 -3.75
C SER A 11 -4.05 -6.97 -4.32
N GLU A 12 -5.21 -7.60 -4.23
CA GLU A 12 -5.51 -8.85 -4.91
C GLU A 12 -5.80 -8.65 -6.40
N ASP A 13 -6.24 -7.46 -6.80
CA ASP A 13 -6.49 -7.10 -8.19
C ASP A 13 -5.18 -6.67 -8.87
N ILE A 14 -4.83 -7.33 -9.98
CA ILE A 14 -3.55 -7.11 -10.69
C ILE A 14 -3.50 -5.72 -11.33
N ALA A 15 -4.57 -5.29 -11.99
CA ALA A 15 -4.61 -3.99 -12.66
C ALA A 15 -4.51 -2.87 -11.63
N PHE A 16 -5.25 -2.99 -10.54
CA PHE A 16 -5.21 -2.02 -9.46
C PHE A 16 -3.85 -1.99 -8.74
N ARG A 17 -3.22 -3.14 -8.61
CA ARG A 17 -1.85 -3.25 -8.07
C ARG A 17 -0.86 -2.38 -8.85
N GLN A 18 -0.95 -2.34 -10.18
CA GLN A 18 -0.09 -1.52 -11.03
C GLN A 18 -0.29 -0.02 -10.81
N GLU A 19 -1.55 0.43 -10.64
CA GLU A 19 -1.85 1.82 -10.28
C GLU A 19 -1.22 2.20 -8.93
N LEU A 20 -1.37 1.34 -7.92
CA LEU A 20 -0.80 1.56 -6.59
C LEU A 20 0.72 1.62 -6.61
N LEU A 21 1.37 0.72 -7.36
CA LEU A 21 2.83 0.71 -7.53
C LEU A 21 3.31 2.00 -8.19
N GLY A 22 2.62 2.49 -9.22
CA GLY A 22 2.94 3.75 -9.88
C GLY A 22 2.93 4.94 -8.93
N LYS A 23 1.91 5.06 -8.10
CA LYS A 23 1.83 6.13 -7.09
C LYS A 23 2.88 5.96 -5.98
N ALA A 24 3.06 4.73 -5.48
CA ALA A 24 4.06 4.43 -4.48
C ALA A 24 5.47 4.78 -4.97
N ARG A 25 5.82 4.42 -6.21
CA ARG A 25 7.10 4.77 -6.84
C ARG A 25 7.32 6.28 -6.92
N GLN A 26 6.29 7.01 -7.38
CA GLN A 26 6.36 8.47 -7.45
C GLN A 26 6.69 9.12 -6.10
N VAL A 27 6.08 8.63 -5.02
CA VAL A 27 6.34 9.15 -3.66
C VAL A 27 7.71 8.69 -3.16
N ALA A 28 8.06 7.43 -3.35
CA ALA A 28 9.36 6.89 -2.94
C ALA A 28 10.53 7.61 -3.61
N ASP A 29 10.43 7.94 -4.90
CA ASP A 29 11.49 8.67 -5.64
C ASP A 29 11.76 10.06 -5.07
N ARG A 30 10.70 10.77 -4.65
CA ARG A 30 10.83 12.09 -4.04
C ARG A 30 11.54 12.08 -2.69
N HIS A 31 11.48 10.96 -1.98
CA HIS A 31 11.97 10.82 -0.61
C HIS A 31 13.14 9.83 -0.46
N GLY A 32 13.68 9.31 -1.56
CA GLY A 32 14.80 8.35 -1.56
C GLY A 32 14.42 7.03 -0.89
N GLY A 33 13.19 6.55 -1.14
CA GLY A 33 12.62 5.38 -0.49
C GLY A 33 12.54 4.13 -1.37
N TYR A 34 11.96 3.08 -0.80
CA TYR A 34 11.73 1.79 -1.46
C TYR A 34 10.25 1.47 -1.51
N VAL A 35 9.87 0.73 -2.56
CA VAL A 35 8.52 0.18 -2.74
C VAL A 35 8.59 -1.33 -2.67
N THR A 36 7.91 -1.90 -1.70
CA THR A 36 7.77 -3.35 -1.53
C THR A 36 6.35 -3.77 -1.89
N LEU A 37 6.20 -4.75 -2.77
CA LEU A 37 4.91 -5.36 -3.10
C LEU A 37 4.72 -6.63 -2.27
N LEU A 38 3.62 -6.70 -1.53
CA LEU A 38 3.20 -7.92 -0.82
C LEU A 38 2.38 -8.81 -1.76
N LEU A 39 2.80 -10.06 -1.91
CA LEU A 39 2.11 -11.08 -2.68
C LEU A 39 1.86 -12.33 -1.83
N PRO A 40 0.60 -12.75 -1.68
CA PRO A 40 0.31 -14.08 -1.16
C PRO A 40 0.70 -15.15 -2.19
N GLY A 41 1.40 -16.19 -1.72
CA GLY A 41 1.85 -17.30 -2.55
C GLY A 41 3.22 -17.09 -3.18
N VAL A 42 3.44 -17.68 -4.34
CA VAL A 42 4.70 -17.65 -5.09
C VAL A 42 4.59 -16.71 -6.28
N ALA A 43 5.70 -16.08 -6.65
CA ALA A 43 5.84 -15.29 -7.86
C ALA A 43 6.82 -15.97 -8.82
N SER A 44 6.49 -16.01 -10.10
CA SER A 44 7.42 -16.44 -11.12
C SER A 44 8.49 -15.37 -11.41
N PRO A 45 9.63 -15.71 -12.04
CA PRO A 45 10.60 -14.71 -12.48
C PRO A 45 10.00 -13.64 -13.42
N ASP A 46 9.06 -14.04 -14.28
CA ASP A 46 8.36 -13.11 -15.19
C ASP A 46 7.45 -12.16 -14.45
N ASP A 47 6.74 -12.64 -13.42
CA ASP A 47 5.95 -11.79 -12.52
C ASP A 47 6.85 -10.78 -11.80
N ALA A 48 7.99 -11.24 -11.29
CA ALA A 48 8.94 -10.38 -10.61
C ALA A 48 9.45 -9.25 -11.53
N ALA A 49 9.80 -9.58 -12.78
CA ALA A 49 10.22 -8.61 -13.78
C ALA A 49 9.10 -7.60 -14.12
N ALA A 50 7.85 -8.08 -14.24
CA ALA A 50 6.69 -7.23 -14.51
C ALA A 50 6.42 -6.25 -13.34
N TYR A 51 6.51 -6.71 -12.09
CA TYR A 51 6.33 -5.83 -10.93
C TYR A 51 7.48 -4.85 -10.73
N ALA A 52 8.71 -5.25 -11.03
CA ALA A 52 9.85 -4.33 -11.05
C ALA A 52 9.65 -3.22 -12.08
N ALA A 53 9.20 -3.56 -13.29
CA ALA A 53 8.86 -2.58 -14.32
C ALA A 53 7.69 -1.67 -13.91
N ALA A 54 6.77 -2.16 -13.07
CA ALA A 54 5.67 -1.38 -12.51
C ALA A 54 6.08 -0.49 -11.32
N GLY A 55 7.32 -0.57 -10.84
CA GLY A 55 7.87 0.31 -9.80
C GLY A 55 8.15 -0.33 -8.45
N ALA A 56 8.05 -1.65 -8.31
CA ALA A 56 8.45 -2.36 -7.10
C ALA A 56 9.97 -2.57 -7.05
N ASP A 57 10.60 -2.22 -5.93
CA ASP A 57 12.02 -2.55 -5.68
C ASP A 57 12.17 -3.95 -5.07
N ARG A 58 11.14 -4.42 -4.34
CA ARG A 58 11.15 -5.68 -3.60
C ARG A 58 9.81 -6.38 -3.69
N LEU A 59 9.85 -7.71 -3.62
CA LEU A 59 8.68 -8.55 -3.43
C LEU A 59 8.74 -9.18 -2.03
N CYS A 60 7.66 -9.03 -1.28
CA CYS A 60 7.43 -9.74 -0.02
C CYS A 60 6.46 -10.87 -0.30
N LEU A 61 6.96 -12.09 -0.40
CA LEU A 61 6.14 -13.28 -0.62
C LEU A 61 5.70 -13.84 0.72
N VAL A 62 4.40 -14.10 0.86
CA VAL A 62 3.85 -14.75 2.04
C VAL A 62 3.34 -16.12 1.64
N GLU A 63 4.10 -17.15 2.01
CA GLU A 63 3.78 -18.54 1.72
C GLU A 63 3.12 -19.21 2.93
N GLY A 64 2.22 -20.13 2.68
CA GLY A 64 1.60 -20.93 3.74
C GLY A 64 0.27 -21.56 3.32
N ALA A 65 -0.13 -22.61 4.03
CA ALA A 65 -1.45 -23.19 3.91
C ALA A 65 -2.50 -22.18 4.38
N GLY A 66 -3.48 -21.88 3.56
CA GLY A 66 -4.56 -20.92 3.88
C GLY A 66 -4.69 -19.78 2.91
N PHE A 67 -3.79 -19.67 1.92
CA PHE A 67 -3.93 -18.72 0.80
C PHE A 67 -4.67 -19.33 -0.40
N ASP A 68 -4.96 -20.64 -0.40
CA ASP A 68 -5.74 -21.32 -1.45
C ASP A 68 -7.17 -20.79 -1.56
N HIS A 69 -7.72 -20.33 -0.43
CA HIS A 69 -9.00 -19.64 -0.37
C HIS A 69 -8.85 -18.37 0.46
N TYR A 70 -9.55 -17.31 0.04
CA TYR A 70 -9.54 -16.07 0.79
C TYR A 70 -10.15 -16.26 2.19
N GLN A 71 -9.38 -15.91 3.21
CA GLN A 71 -9.80 -15.82 4.60
C GLN A 71 -9.28 -14.50 5.17
N THR A 72 -10.18 -13.65 5.64
CA THR A 72 -9.84 -12.32 6.16
C THR A 72 -8.78 -12.38 7.26
N ASP A 73 -8.87 -13.33 8.18
CA ASP A 73 -7.92 -13.48 9.29
C ASP A 73 -6.51 -13.86 8.81
N THR A 74 -6.41 -14.75 7.81
CA THR A 74 -5.13 -15.16 7.23
C THR A 74 -4.44 -13.98 6.56
N TYR A 75 -5.16 -13.24 5.73
CA TYR A 75 -4.62 -12.07 5.04
C TYR A 75 -4.30 -10.91 6.00
N THR A 76 -5.15 -10.68 7.01
CA THR A 76 -4.90 -9.69 8.06
C THR A 76 -3.62 -10.03 8.84
N SER A 77 -3.42 -11.30 9.19
CA SER A 77 -2.24 -11.76 9.90
C SER A 77 -0.98 -11.67 9.06
N ALA A 78 -1.06 -12.01 7.77
CA ALA A 78 0.03 -11.91 6.82
C ALA A 78 0.48 -10.45 6.61
N LEU A 79 -0.47 -9.55 6.37
CA LEU A 79 -0.19 -8.13 6.18
C LEU A 79 0.37 -7.50 7.47
N ALA A 80 -0.21 -7.82 8.63
CA ALA A 80 0.33 -7.36 9.92
C ALA A 80 1.74 -7.88 10.19
N GLY A 81 2.03 -9.14 9.85
CA GLY A 81 3.37 -9.73 9.96
C GLY A 81 4.39 -9.02 9.06
N ALA A 82 4.03 -8.76 7.81
CA ALA A 82 4.89 -8.02 6.88
C ALA A 82 5.16 -6.59 7.36
N ILE A 83 4.14 -5.90 7.87
CA ILE A 83 4.29 -4.54 8.43
C ILE A 83 5.26 -4.54 9.63
N ASN A 84 5.13 -5.51 10.52
CA ASN A 84 6.03 -5.62 11.69
C ASN A 84 7.49 -5.90 11.30
N GLN A 85 7.73 -6.61 10.21
CA GLN A 85 9.07 -6.91 9.72
C GLN A 85 9.69 -5.75 8.95
N LEU A 86 8.91 -5.13 8.06
CA LEU A 86 9.39 -4.10 7.14
C LEU A 86 9.31 -2.70 7.74
N MET A 87 8.45 -2.50 8.74
CA MET A 87 8.17 -1.21 9.38
C MET A 87 7.92 -0.07 8.37
N PRO A 88 7.01 -0.28 7.39
CA PRO A 88 6.77 0.71 6.37
C PRO A 88 6.11 1.97 6.97
N LYS A 89 6.46 3.12 6.42
CA LYS A 89 5.79 4.39 6.76
C LYS A 89 4.38 4.43 6.21
N ILE A 90 4.19 3.88 5.02
CA ILE A 90 2.91 3.86 4.31
C ILE A 90 2.62 2.43 3.85
N VAL A 91 1.38 1.99 4.08
CA VAL A 91 0.84 0.76 3.51
C VAL A 91 -0.32 1.14 2.59
N LEU A 92 -0.10 0.98 1.30
CA LEU A 92 -1.07 1.33 0.28
C LEU A 92 -1.84 0.09 -0.16
N VAL A 93 -3.14 0.08 0.10
CA VAL A 93 -4.04 -1.04 -0.16
C VAL A 93 -5.09 -0.65 -1.19
N GLY A 94 -5.43 -1.56 -2.10
CA GLY A 94 -6.53 -1.32 -3.04
C GLY A 94 -7.88 -1.27 -2.32
N ALA A 95 -8.73 -0.29 -2.66
CA ALA A 95 -10.09 -0.15 -2.11
C ALA A 95 -11.06 -1.16 -2.75
N THR A 96 -10.71 -2.42 -2.66
CA THR A 96 -11.55 -3.57 -3.02
C THR A 96 -12.38 -4.00 -1.81
N LYS A 97 -13.32 -4.93 -1.98
CA LYS A 97 -14.06 -5.51 -0.85
C LYS A 97 -13.11 -6.10 0.20
N ARG A 98 -12.08 -6.83 -0.25
CA ARG A 98 -11.07 -7.43 0.65
C ARG A 98 -10.18 -6.37 1.29
N GLY A 99 -9.75 -5.37 0.53
CA GLY A 99 -8.96 -4.26 1.05
C GLY A 99 -9.68 -3.51 2.18
N PHE A 100 -11.00 -3.28 2.05
CA PHE A 100 -11.81 -2.67 3.10
C PHE A 100 -12.04 -3.56 4.33
N GLU A 101 -11.93 -4.86 4.20
CA GLU A 101 -11.99 -5.78 5.34
C GLU A 101 -10.63 -5.87 6.06
N ILE A 102 -9.55 -5.98 5.30
CA ILE A 102 -8.20 -6.25 5.83
C ILE A 102 -7.57 -4.98 6.42
N ALA A 103 -7.58 -3.87 5.69
CA ALA A 103 -6.80 -2.68 6.07
C ALA A 103 -7.21 -2.10 7.42
N PRO A 104 -8.49 -1.87 7.75
CA PRO A 104 -8.88 -1.37 9.06
C PRO A 104 -8.60 -2.37 10.19
N ALA A 105 -8.74 -3.68 9.94
CA ALA A 105 -8.45 -4.71 10.93
C ALA A 105 -6.94 -4.74 11.28
N VAL A 106 -6.07 -4.59 10.27
CA VAL A 106 -4.63 -4.47 10.47
C VAL A 106 -4.27 -3.17 11.20
N ALA A 107 -4.87 -2.05 10.79
CA ALA A 107 -4.61 -0.76 11.40
C ALA A 107 -4.95 -0.77 12.90
N GLU A 108 -6.11 -1.33 13.27
CA GLU A 108 -6.49 -1.48 14.68
C GLU A 108 -5.53 -2.39 15.45
N ARG A 109 -5.18 -3.54 14.89
CA ARG A 109 -4.23 -4.50 15.52
C ARG A 109 -2.86 -3.88 15.79
N LEU A 110 -2.38 -3.01 14.91
CA LEU A 110 -1.06 -2.39 14.99
C LEU A 110 -1.08 -0.97 15.58
N GLN A 111 -2.25 -0.45 15.95
CA GLN A 111 -2.45 0.94 16.39
C GLN A 111 -1.88 1.94 15.36
N ALA A 112 -2.02 1.62 14.09
CA ALA A 112 -1.57 2.41 12.96
C ALA A 112 -2.63 3.45 12.53
N GLY A 113 -2.20 4.48 11.80
CA GLY A 113 -3.14 5.38 11.15
C GLY A 113 -3.93 4.68 10.04
N TYR A 114 -5.17 5.08 9.81
CA TYR A 114 -5.98 4.54 8.73
C TYR A 114 -6.81 5.62 8.02
N ALA A 115 -6.80 5.61 6.70
CA ALA A 115 -7.71 6.38 5.88
C ALA A 115 -8.27 5.55 4.73
N SER A 116 -9.54 5.77 4.43
CA SER A 116 -10.25 5.10 3.32
C SER A 116 -10.62 6.06 2.20
N TRP A 117 -10.87 5.51 1.01
CA TRP A 117 -11.22 6.28 -0.18
C TRP A 117 -10.20 7.38 -0.48
N VAL A 118 -8.92 7.02 -0.37
CA VAL A 118 -7.82 7.94 -0.63
C VAL A 118 -7.73 8.26 -2.12
N LEU A 119 -7.75 9.53 -2.43
CA LEU A 119 -7.62 10.09 -3.78
C LEU A 119 -6.19 10.53 -4.07
N ASP A 120 -5.46 10.95 -3.03
CA ASP A 120 -4.06 11.34 -3.10
C ASP A 120 -3.40 11.27 -1.73
N PHE A 121 -2.08 11.11 -1.71
CA PHE A 121 -1.29 11.17 -0.48
C PHE A 121 0.13 11.67 -0.76
N GLU A 122 0.72 12.25 0.27
CA GLU A 122 2.10 12.73 0.25
C GLU A 122 2.70 12.65 1.67
N ILE A 123 4.00 12.86 1.74
CA ILE A 123 4.72 13.05 3.00
C ILE A 123 5.08 14.54 3.11
N GLU A 124 4.61 15.17 4.17
CA GLU A 124 4.88 16.57 4.45
C GLU A 124 6.39 16.78 4.74
N PRO A 125 7.11 17.59 3.96
CA PRO A 125 8.56 17.66 4.05
C PRO A 125 9.08 18.10 5.42
N GLU A 126 8.38 19.02 6.08
CA GLU A 126 8.84 19.62 7.35
C GLU A 126 8.59 18.69 8.55
N SER A 127 7.48 17.99 8.57
CA SER A 127 7.06 17.17 9.71
C SER A 127 7.28 15.67 9.51
N GLY A 128 7.49 15.21 8.28
CA GLY A 128 7.53 13.81 7.91
C GLY A 128 6.20 13.07 8.10
N ARG A 129 5.10 13.79 8.30
CA ARG A 129 3.77 13.21 8.48
C ARG A 129 3.17 12.79 7.15
N VAL A 130 2.42 11.70 7.18
CA VAL A 130 1.62 11.28 6.04
C VAL A 130 0.37 12.14 5.97
N CYS A 131 0.14 12.80 4.83
CA CYS A 131 -1.07 13.54 4.53
C CYS A 131 -1.84 12.79 3.46
N ALA A 132 -3.12 12.49 3.69
CA ALA A 132 -3.98 11.80 2.75
C ALA A 132 -5.25 12.62 2.48
N THR A 133 -5.54 12.83 1.21
CA THR A 133 -6.79 13.45 0.75
C THR A 133 -7.77 12.35 0.41
N CYS A 134 -8.89 12.34 1.10
CA CYS A 134 -9.91 11.30 1.02
C CYS A 134 -11.22 11.86 0.48
N MET A 135 -11.93 11.04 -0.27
CA MET A 135 -13.30 11.31 -0.67
C MET A 135 -14.23 11.17 0.53
N ILE A 136 -15.10 12.14 0.75
CA ILE A 136 -16.11 12.14 1.82
C ILE A 136 -17.51 12.40 1.25
N TYR A 137 -18.53 12.03 2.02
CA TYR A 137 -19.94 12.20 1.65
C TYR A 137 -20.28 11.68 0.26
N SER A 138 -19.86 10.43 -0.04
CA SER A 138 -20.12 9.78 -1.35
C SER A 138 -19.65 10.58 -2.57
N GLY A 139 -18.55 11.32 -2.42
CA GLY A 139 -17.94 12.08 -3.53
C GLY A 139 -18.36 13.57 -3.61
N ILE A 140 -19.15 14.05 -2.65
CA ILE A 140 -19.56 15.47 -2.63
C ILE A 140 -18.39 16.38 -2.20
N GLY A 141 -17.47 15.85 -1.37
CA GLY A 141 -16.35 16.62 -0.86
C GLY A 141 -15.10 15.79 -0.64
N THR A 142 -14.04 16.48 -0.28
CA THR A 142 -12.77 15.88 0.12
C THR A 142 -12.33 16.40 1.47
N ALA A 143 -11.60 15.56 2.23
CA ALA A 143 -10.97 15.96 3.48
C ALA A 143 -9.50 15.51 3.46
N THR A 144 -8.62 16.34 3.99
CA THR A 144 -7.20 15.98 4.14
C THR A 144 -6.92 15.66 5.61
N TYR A 145 -6.42 14.46 5.83
CA TYR A 145 -6.01 13.97 7.16
C TYR A 145 -4.49 13.95 7.26
N ARG A 146 -3.99 14.30 8.44
CA ARG A 146 -2.55 14.21 8.78
C ARG A 146 -2.34 13.15 9.85
N PHE A 147 -1.42 12.23 9.59
CA PHE A 147 -1.13 11.10 10.46
C PHE A 147 0.23 11.27 11.14
N GLY A 148 0.23 11.11 12.47
CA GLY A 148 1.44 11.16 13.29
C GLY A 148 1.99 9.77 13.67
N GLN A 149 1.29 8.70 13.31
CA GLN A 149 1.69 7.32 13.59
C GLN A 149 2.95 6.93 12.80
N SER A 150 3.68 5.92 13.31
CA SER A 150 4.85 5.36 12.64
C SER A 150 4.49 4.73 11.29
N THR A 151 3.33 4.09 11.23
CA THR A 151 2.78 3.46 10.02
C THR A 151 1.37 3.98 9.77
N THR A 152 1.03 4.22 8.51
CA THR A 152 -0.32 4.63 8.08
C THR A 152 -0.79 3.73 6.94
N LEU A 153 -1.97 3.11 7.11
CA LEU A 153 -2.63 2.34 6.07
C LEU A 153 -3.60 3.23 5.29
N LEU A 154 -3.54 3.16 3.98
CA LEU A 154 -4.34 3.95 3.05
C LEU A 154 -5.06 3.02 2.07
N THR A 155 -6.39 2.99 2.06
CA THR A 155 -7.14 2.31 1.01
C THR A 155 -7.44 3.30 -0.11
N ALA A 156 -6.74 3.11 -1.24
CA ALA A 156 -6.84 4.01 -2.40
C ALA A 156 -8.04 3.66 -3.28
N ALA A 157 -8.75 4.68 -3.76
CA ALA A 157 -9.84 4.51 -4.71
C ALA A 157 -9.32 4.02 -6.08
N PRO A 158 -10.07 3.18 -6.81
CA PRO A 158 -9.65 2.72 -8.13
C PRO A 158 -9.67 3.86 -9.16
N GLY A 159 -8.74 3.82 -10.11
CA GLY A 159 -8.68 4.76 -11.23
C GLY A 159 -8.20 6.17 -10.86
N VAL A 160 -7.69 6.38 -9.63
CA VAL A 160 -7.17 7.69 -9.20
C VAL A 160 -5.67 7.83 -9.44
N PHE A 161 -4.96 6.73 -9.58
CA PHE A 161 -3.53 6.72 -9.84
C PHE A 161 -3.21 6.16 -11.22
N ASN A 162 -2.12 6.62 -11.81
CA ASN A 162 -1.64 6.10 -13.08
C ASN A 162 -0.61 5.00 -12.83
N ALA A 163 -0.75 3.89 -13.55
CA ALA A 163 0.31 2.89 -13.62
C ALA A 163 1.58 3.50 -14.24
N VAL A 164 2.74 2.97 -13.88
CA VAL A 164 3.99 3.35 -14.57
C VAL A 164 3.88 2.93 -16.03
N THR A 165 3.90 3.90 -16.92
CA THR A 165 4.02 3.63 -18.36
C THR A 165 5.50 3.37 -18.63
N SER A 166 5.86 2.13 -18.96
CA SER A 166 7.19 1.84 -19.52
C SER A 166 7.35 2.67 -20.78
N GLN A 167 8.24 3.67 -20.73
CA GLN A 167 8.68 4.33 -21.95
C GLN A 167 9.46 3.28 -22.76
N SER A 168 8.89 2.92 -23.91
CA SER A 168 9.54 2.08 -24.93
C SER A 168 10.76 2.77 -25.49
#